data_3fb318f8cf620ab4c418b1ffa817a8c0
#
_entry.id   3fb318f8cf620ab4c418b1ffa817a8c0
#
_cell.length_a   1.000
_cell.length_b   1.000
_cell.length_c   1.000
_cell.angle_alpha   90.00
_cell.angle_beta   90.00
_cell.angle_gamma   90.00
#
_symmetry.space_group_name_H-M   'P 1'
#
loop_
_entity.id
_entity.type
_entity.pdbx_description
1 polymer ?
#
loop_
_entity_poly.entity_id
_entity_poly.type
_entity_poly.pdbx_seq_one_letter_code
_entity_poly.pdbx_strand_id
1 'polypeptide(L)' 'MKLIVDRASDRVVGAHMLGPDCGEIMQGIAVAIKAGATKADFDATIGIHPTAAEEFVTMRTARS' A
#
# COMPACT_ATOMS: atom_id res chain seq x y z
N MET A 1 0.75 3.56 9.16
CA MET A 1 0.29 2.99 7.87
C MET A 1 0.02 1.51 7.99
N LYS A 2 -0.91 1.03 7.20
CA LYS A 2 -1.31 -0.37 7.26
C LYS A 2 -1.81 -0.83 5.90
N LEU A 3 -1.41 -2.00 5.47
CA LEU A 3 -1.98 -2.70 4.33
C LEU A 3 -2.60 -4.00 4.81
N ILE A 4 -3.77 -4.32 4.27
CA ILE A 4 -4.45 -5.58 4.53
C ILE A 4 -4.40 -6.39 3.24
N VAL A 5 -3.83 -7.59 3.31
CA VAL A 5 -3.56 -8.43 2.15
C VAL A 5 -4.31 -9.74 2.31
N ASP A 6 -5.02 -10.15 1.27
CA ASP A 6 -5.66 -11.47 1.21
C ASP A 6 -4.58 -12.53 0.93
N ARG A 7 -4.39 -13.47 1.87
CA ARG A 7 -3.33 -14.46 1.75
C ARG A 7 -3.43 -15.34 0.52
N ALA A 8 -4.63 -15.71 0.15
CA ALA A 8 -4.82 -16.63 -0.96
C ALA A 8 -4.47 -16.02 -2.30
N SER A 9 -4.87 -14.76 -2.51
CA SER A 9 -4.70 -14.07 -3.80
C SER A 9 -3.53 -13.10 -3.83
N ASP A 10 -2.96 -12.78 -2.68
CA ASP A 10 -1.96 -11.72 -2.50
C ASP A 10 -2.51 -10.32 -2.81
N ARG A 11 -3.80 -10.18 -3.06
CA ARG A 11 -4.38 -8.89 -3.39
C ARG A 11 -4.44 -7.99 -2.16
N VAL A 12 -4.11 -6.73 -2.36
CA VAL A 12 -4.31 -5.71 -1.32
C VAL A 12 -5.79 -5.35 -1.29
N VAL A 13 -6.45 -5.62 -0.18
CA VAL A 13 -7.88 -5.43 -0.01
C VAL A 13 -8.22 -4.29 0.95
N GLY A 14 -7.23 -3.71 1.60
CA GLY A 14 -7.43 -2.56 2.46
C GLY A 14 -6.14 -1.81 2.69
N ALA A 15 -6.26 -0.52 2.94
CA ALA A 15 -5.12 0.33 3.27
C ALA A 15 -5.57 1.43 4.24
N HIS A 16 -4.71 1.76 5.18
CA HIS A 16 -5.00 2.75 6.21
C HIS A 16 -3.80 3.66 6.40
N MET A 17 -4.06 4.95 6.52
CA MET A 17 -3.06 5.95 6.80
C MET A 17 -3.64 7.08 7.62
N LEU A 18 -2.85 7.59 8.55
CA LEU A 18 -3.19 8.77 9.33
C LEU A 18 -2.00 9.73 9.26
N GLY A 19 -2.26 10.99 8.98
CA GLY A 19 -1.23 12.00 8.92
C GLY A 19 -1.45 13.04 7.84
N PRO A 20 -0.50 13.99 7.68
CA PRO A 20 -0.59 15.01 6.64
C PRO A 20 -0.72 14.40 5.26
N ASP A 21 -1.59 14.96 4.45
CA ASP A 21 -1.82 14.56 3.05
C ASP A 21 -2.33 13.13 2.87
N CYS A 22 -2.78 12.47 3.94
CA CYS A 22 -3.23 11.08 3.84
C CYS A 22 -4.36 10.89 2.82
N GLY A 23 -5.27 11.86 2.70
CA GLY A 23 -6.34 11.78 1.71
C GLY A 23 -5.83 11.77 0.28
N GLU A 24 -4.87 12.61 -0.01
CA GLU A 24 -4.26 12.66 -1.35
C GLU A 24 -3.52 11.37 -1.67
N ILE A 25 -2.80 10.84 -0.69
CA ILE A 25 -2.06 9.58 -0.85
C ILE A 25 -3.04 8.41 -1.02
N MET A 26 -4.08 8.36 -0.20
CA MET A 26 -5.05 7.27 -0.24
C MET A 26 -5.85 7.25 -1.53
N GLN A 27 -6.06 8.40 -2.17
CA GLN A 27 -6.73 8.42 -3.47
C GLN A 27 -5.97 7.59 -4.50
N GLY A 28 -4.65 7.69 -4.54
CA GLY A 28 -3.82 6.87 -5.43
C GLY A 28 -3.83 5.41 -5.04
N ILE A 29 -3.76 5.11 -3.75
CA ILE A 29 -3.80 3.73 -3.25
C ILE A 29 -5.16 3.09 -3.59
N ALA A 30 -6.25 3.85 -3.50
CA ALA A 30 -7.58 3.35 -3.86
C ALA A 30 -7.64 2.90 -5.31
N VAL A 31 -7.00 3.63 -6.21
CA VAL A 31 -6.92 3.24 -7.64
C VAL A 31 -6.18 1.91 -7.78
N ALA A 32 -5.07 1.73 -7.05
CA ALA A 32 -4.31 0.49 -7.09
C ALA A 32 -5.15 -0.69 -6.60
N ILE A 33 -5.87 -0.52 -5.50
CA ILE A 33 -6.76 -1.56 -4.96
C ILE A 33 -7.86 -1.89 -5.96
N LYS A 34 -8.48 -0.89 -6.55
CA LYS A 34 -9.55 -1.09 -7.54
C LYS A 34 -9.04 -1.85 -8.76
N ALA A 35 -7.81 -1.60 -9.16
CA ALA A 35 -7.18 -2.30 -10.29
C ALA A 35 -6.76 -3.73 -9.95
N GLY A 36 -6.86 -4.12 -8.70
CA GLY A 36 -6.53 -5.49 -8.26
C GLY A 36 -5.06 -5.71 -7.96
N ALA A 37 -4.34 -4.66 -7.55
CA ALA A 37 -2.92 -4.77 -7.24
C ALA A 37 -2.67 -5.77 -6.11
N THR A 38 -1.58 -6.52 -6.24
CA THR A 38 -1.14 -7.48 -5.25
C THR A 38 -0.08 -6.87 -4.34
N LYS A 39 0.22 -7.54 -3.22
CA LYS A 39 1.34 -7.14 -2.36
C LYS A 39 2.65 -7.21 -3.14
N ALA A 40 2.79 -8.20 -4.03
CA ALA A 40 3.95 -8.31 -4.91
C ALA A 40 4.09 -7.09 -5.82
N ASP A 41 2.98 -6.55 -6.32
CA ASP A 41 3.01 -5.32 -7.12
C ASP A 41 3.51 -4.13 -6.29
N PHE A 42 3.06 -4.01 -5.06
CA PHE A 42 3.52 -2.96 -4.14
C PHE A 42 5.02 -3.11 -3.87
N ASP A 43 5.48 -4.33 -3.58
CA ASP A 43 6.88 -4.60 -3.28
C ASP A 43 7.80 -4.33 -4.48
N ALA A 44 7.30 -4.51 -5.70
CA ALA A 44 8.05 -4.26 -6.93
C ALA A 44 8.08 -2.79 -7.33
N THR A 45 7.25 -1.96 -6.71
CA THR A 45 7.18 -0.52 -7.02
C THR A 45 8.33 0.22 -6.34
N ILE A 46 9.01 1.07 -7.10
CA ILE A 46 10.08 1.90 -6.54
C ILE A 46 9.46 3.04 -5.72
N GLY A 47 9.87 3.16 -4.46
CA GLY A 47 9.43 4.24 -3.60
C GLY A 47 10.10 5.57 -3.99
N ILE A 48 9.35 6.65 -3.89
CA ILE A 48 9.89 8.00 -4.10
C ILE A 48 10.41 8.51 -2.77
N HIS A 49 11.70 8.69 -2.67
CA HIS A 49 12.33 9.16 -1.42
C HIS A 49 12.68 10.65 -1.53
N PRO A 50 12.42 11.46 -0.50
CA PRO A 50 11.71 11.08 0.71
C PRO A 50 10.21 11.42 0.60
N THR A 51 9.34 10.42 0.72
CA THR A 51 7.90 10.64 0.80
C THR A 51 7.29 9.72 1.85
N ALA A 52 6.18 10.16 2.46
CA ALA A 52 5.47 9.30 3.39
C ALA A 52 4.88 8.07 2.69
N ALA A 53 4.42 8.25 1.47
CA ALA A 53 3.78 7.18 0.70
C ALA A 53 4.72 6.03 0.36
N GLU A 54 6.04 6.25 0.35
CA GLU A 54 6.99 5.18 0.02
C GLU A 54 6.89 3.99 0.98
N GLU A 55 6.42 4.22 2.20
CA GLU A 55 6.25 3.12 3.15
C GLU A 55 5.27 2.06 2.69
N PHE A 56 4.29 2.41 1.86
CA PHE A 56 3.37 1.43 1.31
C PHE A 56 4.07 0.39 0.41
N VAL A 57 5.22 0.73 -0.15
CA VAL A 57 5.96 -0.17 -1.03
C VAL A 57 7.21 -0.76 -0.38
N THR A 58 7.51 -0.39 0.87
CA THR A 58 8.70 -0.88 1.59
C THR A 58 8.38 -1.83 2.74
N MET A 59 7.11 -2.01 3.08
CA MET A 59 6.72 -2.94 4.14
C MET A 59 6.95 -4.39 3.69
N ARG A 60 7.68 -5.16 4.49
CA ARG A 60 8.09 -6.52 4.10
C ARG A 60 7.61 -7.60 5.05
N THR A 61 7.32 -7.25 6.30
CA THR A 61 6.97 -8.23 7.32
C THR A 61 5.51 -8.10 7.72
N ALA A 62 4.78 -9.21 7.63
CA ALA A 62 3.40 -9.23 8.07
C ALA A 62 3.32 -9.19 9.58
N ARG A 63 2.30 -8.50 10.07
CA ARG A 63 1.96 -8.50 11.47
C ARG A 63 1.09 -9.72 11.74
N SER A 64 1.51 -10.54 12.67
CA SER A 64 0.76 -11.75 13.04
C SER A 64 -0.23 -11.49 14.17
#